data_976569d587dfdb3279a6d3422efdfc36
#
_entry.id   976569d587dfdb3279a6d3422efdfc36
#
_cell.length_a   1.000
_cell.length_b   1.000
_cell.length_c   1.000
_cell.angle_alpha   90.00
_cell.angle_beta   90.00
_cell.angle_gamma   90.00
#
_symmetry.space_group_name_H-M   'P 1'
#
loop_
_entity.id
_entity.type
_entity.pdbx_description
1 polymer ?
#
loop_
_entity_poly.entity_id
_entity_poly.type
_entity_poly.pdbx_seq_one_letter_code
_entity_poly.pdbx_strand_id
1 'polypeptide(L)'
;MTLEEALSEKYAIIAQHPFQQKLINGELTLLNYLNYVVQLQPLFNHMERVTPPNIGLISDGQATVDTIELKNLPETIRETWVCPIQTTFHYMQYLLKLSDENLLPHMYVNYMFLLTDGQDIKSKIHGGGRIF
;
A
#
# COMPACT_ATOMS: atom_id res chain seq x y z
N MET A 1 -3.71 25.90 11.09
CA MET A 1 -4.02 24.47 10.89
C MET A 1 -2.81 23.65 11.25
N THR A 2 -2.98 22.66 12.12
CA THR A 2 -1.92 21.72 12.47
C THR A 2 -1.76 20.65 11.39
N LEU A 3 -0.65 19.93 11.41
CA LEU A 3 -0.45 18.78 10.52
C LEU A 3 -1.54 17.72 10.72
N GLU A 4 -1.91 17.44 11.98
CA GLU A 4 -2.96 16.48 12.29
C GLU A 4 -4.30 16.89 11.71
N GLU A 5 -4.67 18.16 11.80
CA GLU A 5 -5.91 18.68 11.22
C GLU A 5 -5.91 18.55 9.70
N ALA A 6 -4.80 18.91 9.05
CA ALA A 6 -4.67 18.79 7.60
C ALA A 6 -4.76 17.33 7.13
N LEU A 7 -4.11 16.40 7.85
CA LEU A 7 -4.17 14.98 7.55
C LEU A 7 -5.59 14.44 7.75
N SER A 8 -6.27 14.83 8.82
CA SER A 8 -7.64 14.41 9.09
C SER A 8 -8.61 14.85 7.99
N GLU A 9 -8.47 16.08 7.49
CA GLU A 9 -9.28 16.56 6.37
C GLU A 9 -9.06 15.73 5.10
N LYS A 10 -7.79 15.47 4.74
CA LYS A 10 -7.45 14.64 3.57
C LYS A 10 -7.94 13.21 3.72
N TYR A 11 -7.80 12.66 4.91
CA TYR A 11 -8.26 11.31 5.22
C TYR A 11 -9.78 11.19 5.07
N ALA A 12 -10.53 12.18 5.54
CA ALA A 12 -11.98 12.18 5.41
C ALA A 12 -12.42 12.14 3.94
N ILE A 13 -11.71 12.86 3.07
CA ILE A 13 -11.99 12.85 1.63
C ILE A 13 -11.72 11.47 1.03
N ILE A 14 -10.56 10.88 1.36
CA ILE A 14 -10.15 9.57 0.85
C ILE A 14 -11.10 8.48 1.35
N ALA A 15 -11.52 8.55 2.61
CA ALA A 15 -12.41 7.56 3.22
C ALA A 15 -13.78 7.49 2.53
N GLN A 16 -14.21 8.57 1.88
CA GLN A 16 -15.47 8.61 1.14
C GLN A 16 -15.37 7.99 -0.25
N HIS A 17 -14.15 7.71 -0.74
CA HIS A 17 -13.97 7.15 -2.07
C HIS A 17 -14.49 5.70 -2.10
N PRO A 18 -15.29 5.31 -3.13
CA PRO A 18 -15.88 3.97 -3.19
C PRO A 18 -14.86 2.84 -3.10
N PHE A 19 -13.69 3.00 -3.72
CA PHE A 19 -12.63 2.00 -3.63
C PHE A 19 -12.16 1.80 -2.19
N GLN A 20 -11.92 2.90 -1.47
CA GLN A 20 -11.45 2.86 -0.09
C GLN A 20 -12.47 2.17 0.82
N GLN A 21 -13.76 2.47 0.64
CA GLN A 21 -14.82 1.83 1.40
C GLN A 21 -14.88 0.33 1.14
N LYS A 22 -14.76 -0.09 -0.12
CA LYS A 22 -14.73 -1.51 -0.46
C LYS A 22 -13.51 -2.22 0.11
N LEU A 23 -12.35 -1.57 0.10
CA LEU A 23 -11.13 -2.12 0.67
C LEU A 23 -11.29 -2.34 2.18
N ILE A 24 -11.76 -1.33 2.90
CA ILE A 24 -11.93 -1.40 4.36
C ILE A 24 -13.00 -2.43 4.75
N ASN A 25 -14.06 -2.54 3.97
CA ASN A 25 -15.17 -3.47 4.23
C ASN A 25 -14.90 -4.90 3.73
N GLY A 26 -13.78 -5.14 3.05
CA GLY A 26 -13.46 -6.46 2.50
C GLY A 26 -14.32 -6.84 1.30
N GLU A 27 -14.83 -5.86 0.57
CA GLU A 27 -15.74 -6.07 -0.57
C GLU A 27 -15.04 -6.12 -1.93
N LEU A 28 -13.71 -5.94 -1.97
CA LEU A 28 -12.97 -6.04 -3.22
C LEU A 28 -12.92 -7.47 -3.71
N THR A 29 -13.03 -7.66 -5.03
CA THR A 29 -12.76 -8.96 -5.62
C THR A 29 -11.28 -9.31 -5.44
N LEU A 30 -10.96 -10.60 -5.54
CA LEU A 30 -9.57 -11.05 -5.43
C LEU A 30 -8.68 -10.36 -6.47
N LEU A 31 -9.15 -10.21 -7.71
CA LEU A 31 -8.40 -9.56 -8.77
C LEU A 31 -8.17 -8.06 -8.48
N ASN A 32 -9.20 -7.37 -7.99
CA ASN A 32 -9.06 -5.96 -7.62
C ASN A 32 -8.11 -5.76 -6.44
N TYR A 33 -8.14 -6.69 -5.48
CA TYR A 33 -7.20 -6.67 -4.37
C TYR A 33 -5.76 -6.93 -4.85
N LEU A 34 -5.55 -7.89 -5.75
CA LEU A 34 -4.25 -8.13 -6.36
C LEU A 34 -3.74 -6.87 -7.07
N ASN A 35 -4.59 -6.20 -7.86
CA ASN A 35 -4.22 -4.95 -8.52
C ASN A 35 -3.76 -3.89 -7.52
N TYR A 36 -4.44 -3.79 -6.39
CA TYR A 36 -4.07 -2.84 -5.33
C TYR A 36 -2.69 -3.17 -4.75
N VAL A 37 -2.44 -4.42 -4.39
CA VAL A 37 -1.16 -4.84 -3.81
C VAL A 37 -0.01 -4.64 -4.81
N VAL A 38 -0.24 -4.90 -6.09
CA VAL A 38 0.74 -4.68 -7.15
C VAL A 38 1.13 -3.20 -7.26
N GLN A 39 0.19 -2.27 -7.03
CA GLN A 39 0.51 -0.84 -7.02
C GLN A 39 1.37 -0.46 -5.81
N LEU A 40 1.15 -1.09 -4.66
CA LEU A 40 1.90 -0.81 -3.44
C LEU A 40 3.32 -1.35 -3.47
N GLN A 41 3.55 -2.46 -4.15
CA GLN A 41 4.81 -3.19 -4.13
C GLN A 41 6.04 -2.32 -4.42
N PRO A 42 6.12 -1.59 -5.56
CA PRO A 42 7.30 -0.79 -5.84
C PRO A 42 7.50 0.37 -4.86
N LEU A 43 6.41 0.94 -4.37
CA LEU A 43 6.46 2.06 -3.43
C LEU A 43 7.02 1.63 -2.09
N PHE A 44 6.51 0.55 -1.52
CA PHE A 44 6.98 0.04 -0.25
C PHE A 44 8.39 -0.54 -0.34
N ASN A 45 8.72 -1.22 -1.44
CA ASN A 45 10.08 -1.73 -1.63
C ASN A 45 11.10 -0.59 -1.66
N HIS A 46 10.77 0.54 -2.28
CA HIS A 46 11.66 1.71 -2.27
C HIS A 46 11.80 2.29 -0.88
N MET A 47 10.68 2.51 -0.17
CA MET A 47 10.69 3.08 1.18
C MET A 47 11.48 2.18 2.15
N GLU A 48 11.34 0.87 2.04
CA GLU A 48 12.07 -0.08 2.86
C GLU A 48 13.59 0.01 2.65
N ARG A 49 14.03 0.22 1.42
CA ARG A 49 15.47 0.31 1.11
C ARG A 49 16.15 1.51 1.77
N VAL A 50 15.42 2.62 1.94
CA VAL A 50 15.99 3.84 2.52
C VAL A 50 15.72 3.99 4.00
N THR A 51 14.87 3.13 4.59
CA THR A 51 14.55 3.18 6.02
C THR A 51 15.66 2.50 6.83
N PRO A 52 16.21 3.17 7.85
CA PRO A 52 17.18 2.51 8.74
C PRO A 52 16.58 1.26 9.41
N PRO A 53 17.35 0.17 9.55
CA PRO A 53 16.84 -1.12 10.06
C PRO A 53 16.29 -1.06 11.48
N ASN A 54 16.67 -0.06 12.26
CA ASN A 54 16.28 0.06 13.68
C ASN A 54 14.97 0.82 13.91
N ILE A 55 14.29 1.30 12.86
CA ILE A 55 13.04 2.06 13.02
C ILE A 55 11.85 1.13 13.26
N GLY A 56 11.90 -0.12 12.79
CA GLY A 56 10.86 -1.11 13.09
C GLY A 56 9.54 -0.91 12.35
N LEU A 57 9.49 0.01 11.39
CA LEU A 57 8.28 0.28 10.58
C LEU A 57 8.27 -0.48 9.26
N ILE A 58 9.26 -1.33 9.04
CA ILE A 58 9.50 -1.97 7.74
C ILE A 58 8.69 -3.25 7.64
N SER A 59 7.98 -3.41 6.54
CA SER A 59 7.28 -4.66 6.24
C SER A 59 8.20 -5.75 5.66
N ASP A 60 9.48 -5.49 5.51
CA ASP A 60 10.52 -6.44 5.14
C ASP A 60 10.17 -7.24 3.87
N GLY A 61 9.82 -6.53 2.81
CA GLY A 61 9.47 -7.14 1.53
C GLY A 61 8.10 -7.82 1.50
N GLN A 62 7.25 -7.59 2.48
CA GLN A 62 5.96 -8.27 2.57
C GLN A 62 5.03 -7.95 1.40
N ALA A 63 5.13 -6.75 0.81
CA ALA A 63 4.36 -6.41 -0.39
C ALA A 63 4.72 -7.34 -1.57
N THR A 64 5.99 -7.68 -1.71
CA THR A 64 6.45 -8.64 -2.72
C THR A 64 5.93 -10.04 -2.44
N VAL A 65 5.99 -10.47 -1.18
CA VAL A 65 5.49 -11.79 -0.77
C VAL A 65 3.99 -11.90 -1.05
N ASP A 66 3.22 -10.91 -0.66
CA ASP A 66 1.78 -10.88 -0.92
C ASP A 66 1.47 -10.91 -2.41
N THR A 67 2.22 -10.16 -3.22
CA THR A 67 2.03 -10.16 -4.67
C THR A 67 2.28 -11.55 -5.26
N ILE A 68 3.35 -12.21 -4.85
CA ILE A 68 3.68 -13.55 -5.34
C ILE A 68 2.59 -14.56 -4.94
N GLU A 69 2.15 -14.54 -3.70
CA GLU A 69 1.10 -15.43 -3.23
C GLU A 69 -0.21 -15.23 -4.00
N LEU A 70 -0.62 -13.98 -4.18
CA LEU A 70 -1.86 -13.66 -4.89
C LEU A 70 -1.81 -14.05 -6.37
N LYS A 71 -0.66 -13.87 -7.02
CA LYS A 71 -0.50 -14.24 -8.44
C LYS A 71 -0.47 -15.75 -8.67
N ASN A 72 -0.18 -16.52 -7.64
CA ASN A 72 -0.12 -17.98 -7.73
C ASN A 72 -1.43 -18.68 -7.33
N LEU A 73 -2.46 -17.92 -6.97
CA LEU A 73 -3.77 -18.49 -6.70
C LEU A 73 -4.43 -18.98 -7.99
N PRO A 74 -5.26 -20.07 -7.92
CA PRO A 74 -5.93 -20.59 -9.11
C PRO A 74 -6.76 -19.55 -9.85
N GLU A 75 -7.37 -18.62 -9.11
CA GLU A 75 -8.25 -17.59 -9.67
C GLU A 75 -7.49 -16.49 -10.40
N THR A 76 -6.18 -16.30 -10.12
CA THR A 76 -5.39 -15.19 -10.64
C THR A 76 -4.18 -15.62 -11.47
N ILE A 77 -3.86 -16.91 -11.50
CA ILE A 77 -2.61 -17.41 -12.11
C ILE A 77 -2.49 -17.07 -13.61
N ARG A 78 -3.62 -16.86 -14.29
CA ARG A 78 -3.65 -16.51 -15.72
C ARG A 78 -3.71 -15.01 -15.97
N GLU A 79 -3.79 -14.20 -14.91
CA GLU A 79 -3.92 -12.73 -15.02
C GLU A 79 -2.54 -12.08 -15.08
N THR A 80 -1.81 -12.35 -16.17
CA THR A 80 -0.43 -11.87 -16.34
C THR A 80 -0.34 -10.38 -16.66
N TRP A 81 -1.46 -9.75 -17.00
CA TRP A 81 -1.52 -8.32 -17.33
C TRP A 81 -1.49 -7.42 -16.10
N VAL A 82 -1.63 -7.97 -14.90
CA VAL A 82 -1.67 -7.17 -13.67
C VAL A 82 -0.27 -6.63 -13.37
N CYS A 83 -0.12 -5.31 -13.49
CA CYS A 83 1.15 -4.63 -13.32
C CYS A 83 0.90 -3.19 -12.81
N PRO A 84 1.96 -2.47 -12.36
CA PRO A 84 1.80 -1.07 -11.96
C PRO A 84 1.27 -0.22 -13.11
N ILE A 85 0.31 0.64 -12.79
CA ILE A 85 -0.27 1.59 -13.76
C ILE A 85 0.57 2.86 -13.85
N GLN A 86 0.27 3.70 -14.83
CA GLN A 86 1.03 4.93 -15.10
C GLN A 86 1.09 5.87 -13.89
N THR A 87 0.00 6.03 -13.18
CA THR A 87 -0.05 6.88 -11.97
C THR A 87 0.92 6.39 -10.91
N THR A 88 1.02 5.07 -10.71
CA THR A 88 1.97 4.45 -9.79
C THR A 88 3.41 4.72 -10.22
N PHE A 89 3.70 4.60 -11.52
CA PHE A 89 5.01 4.92 -12.07
C PHE A 89 5.39 6.38 -11.82
N HIS A 90 4.47 7.32 -12.05
CA HIS A 90 4.74 8.73 -11.82
C HIS A 90 5.05 9.01 -10.34
N TYR A 91 4.28 8.42 -9.44
CA TYR A 91 4.52 8.56 -8.00
C TYR A 91 5.87 7.95 -7.61
N MET A 92 6.18 6.76 -8.15
CA MET A 92 7.45 6.10 -7.92
C MET A 92 8.64 6.95 -8.38
N GLN A 93 8.55 7.54 -9.58
CA GLN A 93 9.58 8.43 -10.10
C GLN A 93 9.76 9.66 -9.21
N TYR A 94 8.65 10.21 -8.71
CA TYR A 94 8.70 11.32 -7.76
C TYR A 94 9.43 10.93 -6.48
N LEU A 95 9.10 9.78 -5.90
CA LEU A 95 9.74 9.30 -4.67
C LEU A 95 11.25 9.05 -4.87
N LEU A 96 11.65 8.53 -6.02
CA LEU A 96 13.05 8.25 -6.33
C LEU A 96 13.91 9.52 -6.39
N LYS A 97 13.31 10.67 -6.68
CA LYS A 97 14.00 11.96 -6.74
C LYS A 97 14.14 12.65 -5.39
N LEU A 98 13.40 12.18 -4.38
CA LEU A 98 13.46 12.79 -3.06
C LEU A 98 14.69 12.33 -2.29
N SER A 99 15.27 13.24 -1.50
CA SER A 99 16.27 12.84 -0.50
C SER A 99 15.60 11.99 0.58
N ASP A 100 16.41 11.24 1.34
CA ASP A 100 15.89 10.40 2.42
C ASP A 100 15.06 11.22 3.42
N GLU A 101 15.52 12.44 3.72
CA GLU A 101 14.82 13.36 4.61
C GLU A 101 13.45 13.76 4.05
N ASN A 102 13.37 14.09 2.77
CA ASN A 102 12.11 14.50 2.13
C ASN A 102 11.17 13.32 1.88
N LEU A 103 11.68 12.10 1.95
CA LEU A 103 10.87 10.89 1.85
C LEU A 103 10.11 10.59 3.14
N LEU A 104 10.59 11.06 4.31
CA LEU A 104 10.00 10.76 5.61
C LEU A 104 8.50 11.08 5.71
N PRO A 105 7.98 12.22 5.22
CA PRO A 105 6.54 12.47 5.27
C PRO A 105 5.72 11.43 4.49
N HIS A 106 6.23 10.97 3.37
CA HIS A 106 5.57 9.92 2.58
C HIS A 106 5.54 8.60 3.32
N MET A 107 6.64 8.24 3.97
CA MET A 107 6.73 7.05 4.81
C MET A 107 5.74 7.14 5.97
N TYR A 108 5.68 8.29 6.65
CA TYR A 108 4.77 8.49 7.75
C TYR A 108 3.32 8.24 7.35
N VAL A 109 2.86 8.87 6.25
CA VAL A 109 1.48 8.72 5.79
C VAL A 109 1.17 7.26 5.43
N ASN A 110 2.05 6.60 4.69
CA ASN A 110 1.81 5.23 4.22
C ASN A 110 1.83 4.23 5.38
N TYR A 111 2.80 4.33 6.29
CA TYR A 111 2.89 3.40 7.41
C TYR A 111 1.83 3.65 8.48
N MET A 112 1.41 4.89 8.68
CA MET A 112 0.29 5.19 9.58
C MET A 112 -1.01 4.57 9.07
N PHE A 113 -1.22 4.58 7.76
CA PHE A 113 -2.37 3.87 7.17
C PHE A 113 -2.33 2.38 7.50
N LEU A 114 -1.17 1.73 7.39
CA LEU A 114 -1.03 0.30 7.71
C LEU A 114 -1.31 0.02 9.19
N LEU A 115 -0.90 0.91 10.08
CA LEU A 115 -1.07 0.71 11.53
C LEU A 115 -2.51 1.00 12.00
N THR A 116 -3.26 1.78 11.24
CA THR A 116 -4.65 2.14 11.57
C THR A 116 -5.63 1.30 10.76
N ASP A 117 -6.04 1.78 9.60
CA ASP A 117 -7.04 1.11 8.75
C ASP A 117 -6.57 -0.25 8.25
N GLY A 118 -5.25 -0.42 8.10
CA GLY A 118 -4.66 -1.68 7.64
C GLY A 118 -4.97 -2.87 8.53
N GLN A 119 -5.12 -2.68 9.83
CA GLN A 119 -5.43 -3.76 10.74
C GLN A 119 -6.87 -4.27 10.55
N ASP A 120 -7.80 -3.38 10.27
CA ASP A 120 -9.18 -3.75 9.92
C ASP A 120 -9.24 -4.46 8.58
N ILE A 121 -8.47 -3.97 7.60
CA ILE A 121 -8.38 -4.57 6.29
C ILE A 121 -7.82 -5.99 6.38
N LYS A 122 -6.77 -6.19 7.18
CA LYS A 122 -6.11 -7.50 7.32
C LYS A 122 -7.08 -8.62 7.69
N SER A 123 -8.06 -8.33 8.52
CA SER A 123 -9.03 -9.33 8.97
C SER A 123 -10.04 -9.76 7.91
N LYS A 124 -10.12 -9.03 6.78
CA LYS A 124 -11.16 -9.18 5.76
C LYS A 124 -10.63 -9.51 4.37
N ILE A 125 -9.32 -9.59 4.19
CA ILE A 125 -8.69 -9.73 2.87
C ILE A 125 -8.44 -11.19 2.49
N HIS A 126 -8.08 -11.36 1.21
CA HIS A 126 -7.64 -12.63 0.64
C HIS A 126 -6.13 -12.83 0.87
N GLY A 127 -5.71 -14.08 0.98
CA GLY A 127 -4.31 -14.43 1.14
C GLY A 127 -3.77 -14.10 2.53
N GLY A 128 -2.46 -13.98 2.64
CA GLY A 128 -1.77 -13.77 3.93
C GLY A 128 -1.88 -12.36 4.48
N GLY A 129 -2.10 -11.36 3.63
CA GLY A 129 -2.20 -9.96 4.03
C GLY A 129 -1.00 -9.44 4.80
N ARG A 130 0.19 -9.89 4.46
CA ARG A 130 1.41 -9.63 5.23
C ARG A 130 1.87 -8.19 5.21
N ILE A 131 1.44 -7.43 4.21
CA ILE A 131 1.76 -6.00 4.12
C ILE A 131 1.08 -5.19 5.24
N PHE A 132 0.00 -5.68 5.80
CA PHE A 132 -0.75 -4.98 6.84
C PHE A 132 -0.34 -5.38 8.27
#